data_c744f9b013fed07359c524bdd106096d
#
_entry.id   c744f9b013fed07359c524bdd106096d
#
_cell.length_a   1.000
_cell.length_b   1.000
_cell.length_c   1.000
_cell.angle_alpha   90.00
_cell.angle_beta   90.00
_cell.angle_gamma   90.00
#
_symmetry.space_group_name_H-M   'P 1'
#
loop_
_entity.id
_entity.type
_entity.pdbx_description
1 polymer ?
#
loop_
_entity_poly.entity_id
_entity_poly.type
_entity_poly.pdbx_seq_one_letter_code
_entity_poly.pdbx_strand_id
1 'polypeptide(L)'
;MKNQKILILDFGGQYNQLIARRVRECNVYCEVKPFSTSLEEIKAFAPIGIIFTGGPNSVYEAGSPHVDTGVYSLGVPILGICYGCQLLAHELGGKVTAAQDDSAREYGKTETYFDTSCKLFKNIPAESITWMSHGDYMAQVPQGFRLVAHSAACPTVGICDEERGFYGVQFHPEVNHTVYGSVMLHNFLYEICGAVGDWTMADYKRRAIEEILAKVGDGKVLLALSGGVDSSVAAALLAEAVGNQLTCVFVDHGLMRKDEGDEVEAAFAKWDINFIRVDAEERFLTALKGVVEPEAKRKIIGEEFIRVFEIEGKKIGSVDYLVQGTIYPDVIESGKGDAAVIKSHHNVGGLPDYVDFKEIIEPLRMLFKDEVRVLGRELGLAETLVQRQPFPGPGLGIRVIGEVTKEKLDILREADYIFRDEIAKAGLQNTMSQYFAALTNMRSVGVMGDGRTYDYALALRSVSTSDFMTADWVRIPYEVLDKVSVRIVNEVRGINRILYDVTSKPPATIEFE
;
A
#
# COMPACT_ATOMS: atom_id res chain seq x y z
N MET A 1 27.09 5.58 5.52
CA MET A 1 26.66 7.00 5.48
C MET A 1 25.20 7.06 5.85
N LYS A 2 24.75 8.04 6.64
CA LYS A 2 23.30 8.20 6.90
C LYS A 2 22.66 8.73 5.61
N ASN A 3 21.54 8.12 5.15
CA ASN A 3 20.80 8.63 4.00
C ASN A 3 20.34 10.08 4.22
N GLN A 4 20.29 10.85 3.13
CA GLN A 4 19.60 12.13 3.14
C GLN A 4 18.10 11.90 3.38
N LYS A 5 17.46 12.76 4.19
CA LYS A 5 16.09 12.54 4.66
C LYS A 5 15.21 13.74 4.41
N ILE A 6 13.99 13.49 3.94
CA ILE A 6 12.90 14.47 3.90
C ILE A 6 11.96 14.17 5.07
N LEU A 7 11.58 15.20 5.78
CA LEU A 7 10.53 15.14 6.79
C LEU A 7 9.21 15.60 6.19
N ILE A 8 8.17 14.78 6.33
CA ILE A 8 6.81 15.13 5.92
C ILE A 8 5.99 15.34 7.19
N LEU A 9 5.51 16.56 7.41
CA LEU A 9 4.63 16.89 8.53
C LEU A 9 3.17 16.75 8.07
N ASP A 10 2.45 15.87 8.75
CA ASP A 10 1.06 15.54 8.46
C ASP A 10 0.09 16.44 9.19
N PHE A 11 -0.74 17.15 8.43
CA PHE A 11 -1.82 18.02 8.92
C PHE A 11 -3.21 17.40 8.81
N GLY A 12 -3.30 16.07 8.65
CA GLY A 12 -4.56 15.35 8.57
C GLY A 12 -5.13 15.26 7.14
N GLY A 13 -4.32 15.54 6.13
CA GLY A 13 -4.72 15.43 4.73
C GLY A 13 -4.85 13.98 4.26
N GLN A 14 -5.67 13.75 3.23
CA GLN A 14 -5.90 12.42 2.66
C GLN A 14 -4.72 11.87 1.85
N TYR A 15 -3.79 12.74 1.40
CA TYR A 15 -2.73 12.38 0.45
C TYR A 15 -1.33 12.33 1.07
N ASN A 16 -1.20 12.34 2.40
CA ASN A 16 0.09 12.33 3.11
C ASN A 16 0.97 11.12 2.74
N GLN A 17 0.38 9.92 2.69
CA GLN A 17 1.08 8.70 2.26
C GLN A 17 1.50 8.76 0.79
N LEU A 18 0.69 9.38 -0.05
CA LEU A 18 1.00 9.55 -1.47
C LEU A 18 2.19 10.50 -1.68
N ILE A 19 2.27 11.60 -0.90
CA ILE A 19 3.45 12.49 -0.90
C ILE A 19 4.71 11.68 -0.54
N ALA A 20 4.66 10.89 0.54
CA ALA A 20 5.79 10.08 0.97
C ALA A 20 6.21 9.07 -0.12
N ARG A 21 5.25 8.41 -0.75
CA ARG A 21 5.51 7.49 -1.87
C ARG A 21 6.19 8.19 -3.05
N ARG A 22 5.73 9.40 -3.44
CA ARG A 22 6.35 10.18 -4.51
C ARG A 22 7.80 10.58 -4.21
N VAL A 23 8.08 10.95 -2.95
CA VAL A 23 9.46 11.23 -2.50
C VAL A 23 10.34 9.98 -2.63
N ARG A 24 9.83 8.80 -2.21
CA ARG A 24 10.55 7.52 -2.32
C ARG A 24 10.76 7.08 -3.77
N GLU A 25 9.80 7.31 -4.66
CA GLU A 25 9.93 7.08 -6.10
C GLU A 25 11.07 7.91 -6.72
N CYS A 26 11.44 9.03 -6.10
CA CYS A 26 12.63 9.82 -6.46
C CYS A 26 13.92 9.31 -5.79
N ASN A 27 13.98 8.12 -5.23
CA ASN A 27 15.13 7.55 -4.51
C ASN A 27 15.60 8.41 -3.31
N VAL A 28 14.68 9.08 -2.63
CA VAL A 28 14.98 9.88 -1.43
C VAL A 28 14.21 9.32 -0.24
N TYR A 29 14.91 9.10 0.86
CA TYR A 29 14.27 8.63 2.10
C TYR A 29 13.39 9.71 2.71
N CYS A 30 12.21 9.33 3.20
CA CYS A 30 11.34 10.23 3.96
C CYS A 30 10.62 9.51 5.10
N GLU A 31 10.22 10.28 6.10
CA GLU A 31 9.31 9.84 7.15
C GLU A 31 8.14 10.82 7.28
N VAL A 32 6.96 10.26 7.55
CA VAL A 32 5.76 11.04 7.88
C VAL A 32 5.66 11.11 9.39
N LYS A 33 5.55 12.33 9.92
CA LYS A 33 5.36 12.59 11.34
C LYS A 33 4.21 13.57 11.56
N PRO A 34 3.54 13.55 12.72
CA PRO A 34 2.49 14.52 13.03
C PRO A 34 3.01 15.97 12.97
N PHE A 35 2.15 16.92 12.61
CA PHE A 35 2.47 18.36 12.65
C PHE A 35 2.96 18.83 14.03
N SER A 36 2.53 18.16 15.10
CA SER A 36 2.90 18.44 16.49
C SER A 36 4.30 17.93 16.88
N THR A 37 5.08 17.37 15.94
CA THR A 37 6.46 16.94 16.21
C THR A 37 7.29 18.10 16.72
N SER A 38 7.98 17.90 17.84
CA SER A 38 8.75 18.96 18.50
C SER A 38 9.93 19.42 17.65
N LEU A 39 10.32 20.69 17.82
CA LEU A 39 11.49 21.24 17.12
C LEU A 39 12.78 20.46 17.40
N GLU A 40 12.91 19.92 18.62
CA GLU A 40 14.07 19.10 19.02
C GLU A 40 14.11 17.78 18.24
N GLU A 41 12.97 17.12 18.09
CA GLU A 41 12.87 15.89 17.28
C GLU A 41 13.16 16.16 15.80
N ILE A 42 12.67 17.29 15.25
CA ILE A 42 12.97 17.71 13.87
C ILE A 42 14.48 17.94 13.69
N LYS A 43 15.12 18.64 14.63
CA LYS A 43 16.58 18.84 14.61
C LYS A 43 17.34 17.52 14.72
N ALA A 44 16.91 16.61 15.59
CA ALA A 44 17.53 15.29 15.75
C ALA A 44 17.34 14.41 14.49
N PHE A 45 16.23 14.55 13.81
CA PHE A 45 15.98 13.89 12.53
C PHE A 45 16.93 14.38 11.43
N ALA A 46 17.35 15.65 11.49
CA ALA A 46 18.27 16.31 10.56
C ALA A 46 17.82 16.19 9.10
N PRO A 47 16.63 16.70 8.72
CA PRO A 47 16.13 16.65 7.36
C PRO A 47 16.91 17.58 6.43
N ILE A 48 17.05 17.21 5.15
CA ILE A 48 17.55 18.13 4.10
C ILE A 48 16.43 18.99 3.47
N GLY A 49 15.16 18.65 3.74
CA GLY A 49 13.97 19.36 3.32
C GLY A 49 12.75 18.93 4.13
N ILE A 50 11.76 19.80 4.24
CA ILE A 50 10.52 19.55 4.96
C ILE A 50 9.34 19.76 4.01
N ILE A 51 8.35 18.86 4.03
CA ILE A 51 7.10 19.02 3.29
C ILE A 51 5.95 19.13 4.29
N PHE A 52 5.14 20.18 4.17
CA PHE A 52 3.88 20.36 4.89
C PHE A 52 2.76 19.85 4.00
N THR A 53 1.99 18.88 4.48
CA THR A 53 0.91 18.26 3.71
C THR A 53 -0.34 19.14 3.62
N GLY A 54 -1.33 18.71 2.85
CA GLY A 54 -2.69 19.23 2.94
C GLY A 54 -3.35 18.90 4.28
N GLY A 55 -4.48 19.53 4.55
CA GLY A 55 -5.28 19.30 5.75
C GLY A 55 -6.72 19.79 5.56
N PRO A 56 -7.68 19.33 6.39
CA PRO A 56 -9.09 19.66 6.24
C PRO A 56 -9.49 21.01 6.89
N ASN A 57 -8.60 21.64 7.65
CA ASN A 57 -8.87 22.83 8.45
C ASN A 57 -8.56 24.12 7.69
N SER A 58 -9.13 25.24 8.17
CA SER A 58 -8.72 26.58 7.77
C SER A 58 -7.67 27.11 8.75
N VAL A 59 -6.55 27.65 8.22
CA VAL A 59 -5.37 28.03 9.04
C VAL A 59 -5.65 29.15 10.07
N TYR A 60 -6.70 29.93 9.88
CA TYR A 60 -7.12 31.02 10.77
C TYR A 60 -8.16 30.59 11.81
N GLU A 61 -8.63 29.36 11.80
CA GLU A 61 -9.60 28.85 12.77
C GLU A 61 -8.93 28.47 14.09
N ALA A 62 -9.63 28.70 15.18
CA ALA A 62 -9.12 28.33 16.51
C ALA A 62 -9.00 26.79 16.62
N GLY A 63 -7.81 26.32 16.98
CA GLY A 63 -7.51 24.90 17.11
C GLY A 63 -7.08 24.21 15.82
N SER A 64 -6.88 24.96 14.72
CA SER A 64 -6.26 24.42 13.52
C SER A 64 -4.81 23.96 13.78
N PRO A 65 -4.31 22.97 13.03
CA PRO A 65 -2.95 22.45 13.20
C PRO A 65 -1.88 23.48 12.83
N HIS A 66 -0.98 23.80 13.76
CA HIS A 66 0.18 24.66 13.53
C HIS A 66 1.46 23.95 13.92
N VAL A 67 2.59 24.35 13.30
CA VAL A 67 3.92 23.86 13.67
C VAL A 67 4.58 24.79 14.69
N ASP A 68 5.63 24.31 15.36
CA ASP A 68 6.52 25.19 16.10
C ASP A 68 7.19 26.18 15.12
N THR A 69 7.03 27.47 15.35
CA THR A 69 7.56 28.53 14.46
C THR A 69 9.08 28.49 14.30
N GLY A 70 9.80 27.86 15.23
CA GLY A 70 11.24 27.61 15.11
C GLY A 70 11.64 26.79 13.87
N VAL A 71 10.69 26.06 13.28
CA VAL A 71 10.91 25.29 12.02
C VAL A 71 11.35 26.21 10.88
N TYR A 72 10.79 27.42 10.80
CA TYR A 72 11.13 28.41 9.77
C TYR A 72 12.55 29.00 9.92
N SER A 73 13.18 28.78 11.06
CA SER A 73 14.54 29.25 11.35
C SER A 73 15.61 28.17 11.25
N LEU A 74 15.25 26.95 10.82
CA LEU A 74 16.19 25.82 10.72
C LEU A 74 17.17 25.94 9.55
N GLY A 75 16.92 26.83 8.58
CA GLY A 75 17.71 26.92 7.35
C GLY A 75 17.52 25.71 6.41
N VAL A 76 16.41 25.01 6.55
CA VAL A 76 16.03 23.85 5.74
C VAL A 76 14.94 24.26 4.76
N PRO A 77 15.03 23.90 3.46
CA PRO A 77 13.96 24.16 2.49
C PRO A 77 12.61 23.58 2.92
N ILE A 78 11.53 24.33 2.66
CA ILE A 78 10.16 23.92 3.00
C ILE A 78 9.29 24.00 1.76
N LEU A 79 8.52 22.94 1.50
CA LEU A 79 7.43 22.90 0.52
C LEU A 79 6.09 22.75 1.22
N GLY A 80 5.22 23.75 1.14
CA GLY A 80 3.83 23.68 1.59
C GLY A 80 2.90 23.25 0.46
N ILE A 81 2.05 22.26 0.71
CA ILE A 81 1.04 21.74 -0.24
C ILE A 81 -0.34 22.02 0.33
N CYS A 82 -1.22 22.69 -0.43
CA CYS A 82 -2.61 23.00 -0.07
C CYS A 82 -2.69 23.70 1.30
N TYR A 83 -3.17 23.05 2.36
CA TYR A 83 -3.16 23.58 3.73
C TYR A 83 -1.74 24.02 4.15
N GLY A 84 -0.73 23.22 3.87
CA GLY A 84 0.66 23.56 4.20
C GLY A 84 1.17 24.82 3.50
N CYS A 85 0.70 25.10 2.27
CA CYS A 85 0.98 26.36 1.58
C CYS A 85 0.31 27.55 2.28
N GLN A 86 -0.96 27.38 2.66
CA GLN A 86 -1.73 28.40 3.40
C GLN A 86 -1.11 28.67 4.77
N LEU A 87 -0.67 27.61 5.49
CA LEU A 87 0.00 27.74 6.78
C LEU A 87 1.31 28.50 6.65
N LEU A 88 2.15 28.16 5.65
CA LEU A 88 3.39 28.87 5.36
C LEU A 88 3.13 30.37 5.12
N ALA A 89 2.10 30.70 4.34
CA ALA A 89 1.73 32.08 4.09
C ALA A 89 1.21 32.80 5.35
N HIS A 90 0.34 32.14 6.12
CA HIS A 90 -0.26 32.69 7.34
C HIS A 90 0.80 33.02 8.40
N GLU A 91 1.66 32.05 8.70
CA GLU A 91 2.71 32.19 9.75
C GLU A 91 3.78 33.22 9.39
N LEU A 92 4.03 33.46 8.10
CA LEU A 92 5.04 34.42 7.64
C LEU A 92 4.48 35.79 7.30
N GLY A 93 3.25 36.11 7.76
CA GLY A 93 2.65 37.42 7.69
C GLY A 93 1.84 37.71 6.42
N GLY A 94 1.50 36.72 5.66
CA GLY A 94 0.49 36.77 4.59
C GLY A 94 -0.93 36.72 5.17
N LYS A 95 -1.92 36.72 4.27
CA LYS A 95 -3.33 36.61 4.65
C LYS A 95 -4.02 35.50 3.87
N VAL A 96 -4.62 34.56 4.58
CA VAL A 96 -5.49 33.50 4.03
C VAL A 96 -6.94 33.84 4.41
N THR A 97 -7.86 33.60 3.50
CA THR A 97 -9.30 33.87 3.71
C THR A 97 -10.13 32.87 2.94
N ALA A 98 -11.35 32.62 3.42
CA ALA A 98 -12.35 31.89 2.66
C ALA A 98 -12.73 32.67 1.38
N ALA A 99 -12.98 31.95 0.30
CA ALA A 99 -13.57 32.53 -0.88
C ALA A 99 -14.98 33.05 -0.54
N GLN A 100 -15.20 34.37 -0.72
CA GLN A 100 -16.48 35.01 -0.38
C GLN A 100 -17.61 34.61 -1.31
N ASP A 101 -17.26 34.19 -2.53
CA ASP A 101 -18.17 33.65 -3.55
C ASP A 101 -17.56 32.35 -4.10
N ASP A 102 -18.36 31.56 -4.80
CA ASP A 102 -17.92 30.31 -5.45
C ASP A 102 -16.82 30.52 -6.54
N SER A 103 -16.50 31.78 -6.85
CA SER A 103 -15.56 32.15 -7.93
C SER A 103 -14.08 31.86 -7.63
N ALA A 104 -13.67 31.77 -6.37
CA ALA A 104 -12.28 31.48 -5.97
C ALA A 104 -12.08 30.08 -5.36
N ARG A 105 -13.13 29.26 -5.28
CA ARG A 105 -13.09 27.87 -4.89
C ARG A 105 -12.76 27.02 -6.10
N GLU A 106 -11.80 26.11 -5.96
CA GLU A 106 -11.41 25.23 -7.05
C GLU A 106 -11.37 23.77 -6.58
N TYR A 107 -12.10 22.92 -7.30
CA TYR A 107 -12.14 21.48 -7.07
C TYR A 107 -11.97 20.74 -8.39
N GLY A 108 -11.05 19.76 -8.41
CA GLY A 108 -10.79 18.95 -9.59
C GLY A 108 -9.69 19.49 -10.49
N LYS A 109 -9.79 19.18 -11.78
CA LYS A 109 -8.80 19.55 -12.80
C LYS A 109 -8.92 21.02 -13.15
N THR A 110 -7.83 21.78 -12.92
CA THR A 110 -7.77 23.22 -13.17
C THR A 110 -6.56 23.55 -14.02
N GLU A 111 -6.73 24.39 -15.03
CA GLU A 111 -5.62 24.94 -15.81
C GLU A 111 -4.86 25.96 -14.98
N THR A 112 -3.57 25.76 -14.84
CA THR A 112 -2.68 26.56 -14.00
C THR A 112 -1.50 27.09 -14.82
N TYR A 113 -1.15 28.35 -14.61
CA TYR A 113 -0.08 29.08 -15.27
C TYR A 113 1.11 29.22 -14.32
N PHE A 114 2.32 28.96 -14.81
CA PHE A 114 3.54 28.88 -14.01
C PHE A 114 4.61 29.87 -14.48
N ASP A 115 5.27 30.51 -13.53
CA ASP A 115 6.55 31.17 -13.77
C ASP A 115 7.67 30.12 -13.80
N THR A 116 8.07 29.71 -15.00
CA THR A 116 9.10 28.68 -15.21
C THR A 116 10.52 29.12 -14.83
N SER A 117 10.71 30.38 -14.43
CA SER A 117 11.97 30.85 -13.83
C SER A 117 12.14 30.36 -12.37
N CYS A 118 11.05 29.97 -11.70
CA CYS A 118 11.08 29.35 -10.39
C CYS A 118 11.69 27.96 -10.45
N LYS A 119 12.62 27.64 -9.56
CA LYS A 119 13.27 26.32 -9.49
C LYS A 119 12.28 25.17 -9.38
N LEU A 120 11.17 25.36 -8.64
CA LEU A 120 10.14 24.35 -8.49
C LEU A 120 9.50 23.95 -9.82
N PHE A 121 9.37 24.88 -10.75
CA PHE A 121 8.72 24.72 -12.04
C PHE A 121 9.71 24.56 -13.21
N LYS A 122 10.96 24.26 -12.92
CA LYS A 122 11.97 23.97 -13.92
C LYS A 122 11.56 22.76 -14.78
N ASN A 123 11.72 22.86 -16.10
CA ASN A 123 11.42 21.81 -17.08
C ASN A 123 9.94 21.40 -17.17
N ILE A 124 9.01 22.26 -16.78
CA ILE A 124 7.58 22.08 -17.06
C ILE A 124 7.09 23.16 -18.04
N PRO A 125 5.97 22.95 -18.76
CA PRO A 125 5.34 24.00 -19.56
C PRO A 125 4.88 25.17 -18.70
N ALA A 126 4.76 26.36 -19.32
CA ALA A 126 4.23 27.55 -18.66
C ALA A 126 2.73 27.42 -18.27
N GLU A 127 2.03 26.43 -18.81
CA GLU A 127 0.66 26.10 -18.48
C GLU A 127 0.46 24.58 -18.43
N SER A 128 -0.33 24.09 -17.48
CA SER A 128 -0.69 22.68 -17.38
C SER A 128 -1.88 22.47 -16.44
N ILE A 129 -2.45 21.26 -16.50
CA ILE A 129 -3.52 20.83 -15.59
C ILE A 129 -2.95 20.44 -14.24
N THR A 130 -3.53 21.01 -13.18
CA THR A 130 -3.29 20.64 -11.78
C THR A 130 -4.57 20.19 -11.10
N TRP A 131 -4.45 19.47 -10.00
CA TRP A 131 -5.58 19.04 -9.18
C TRP A 131 -5.77 19.97 -7.99
N MET A 132 -6.88 20.68 -7.98
CA MET A 132 -7.28 21.58 -6.90
C MET A 132 -8.28 20.92 -5.95
N SER A 133 -8.19 21.26 -4.67
CA SER A 133 -9.15 20.85 -3.65
C SER A 133 -9.13 21.85 -2.49
N HIS A 134 -9.64 23.07 -2.71
CA HIS A 134 -9.60 24.12 -1.70
C HIS A 134 -10.79 25.06 -1.73
N GLY A 135 -11.21 25.50 -0.52
CA GLY A 135 -12.20 26.57 -0.32
C GLY A 135 -11.57 27.87 0.16
N ASP A 136 -10.35 27.80 0.73
CA ASP A 136 -9.59 28.96 1.17
C ASP A 136 -8.46 29.27 0.19
N TYR A 137 -8.05 30.53 0.10
CA TYR A 137 -6.96 30.97 -0.75
C TYR A 137 -6.13 32.07 -0.09
N MET A 138 -4.91 32.28 -0.56
CA MET A 138 -4.03 33.37 -0.10
C MET A 138 -4.49 34.69 -0.71
N ALA A 139 -5.11 35.55 0.10
CA ALA A 139 -5.52 36.88 -0.32
C ALA A 139 -4.35 37.87 -0.37
N GLN A 140 -3.28 37.62 0.43
CA GLN A 140 -2.07 38.41 0.46
C GLN A 140 -0.85 37.50 0.61
N VAL A 141 0.10 37.65 -0.30
CA VAL A 141 1.40 36.95 -0.28
C VAL A 141 2.29 37.56 0.83
N PRO A 142 3.02 36.77 1.63
CA PRO A 142 3.92 37.27 2.65
C PRO A 142 5.05 38.13 2.08
N GLN A 143 5.60 39.00 2.90
CA GLN A 143 6.76 39.82 2.50
C GLN A 143 7.98 38.93 2.19
N GLY A 144 8.64 39.18 1.08
CA GLY A 144 9.79 38.41 0.58
C GLY A 144 9.42 37.29 -0.38
N PHE A 145 8.15 36.91 -0.41
CA PHE A 145 7.68 35.93 -1.38
C PHE A 145 7.28 36.59 -2.71
N ARG A 146 7.48 35.87 -3.80
CA ARG A 146 6.93 36.21 -5.11
C ARG A 146 5.85 35.21 -5.52
N LEU A 147 4.90 35.70 -6.29
CA LEU A 147 3.90 34.86 -6.93
C LEU A 147 4.53 34.10 -8.10
N VAL A 148 4.32 32.79 -8.15
CA VAL A 148 4.94 31.91 -9.19
C VAL A 148 3.95 31.00 -9.90
N ALA A 149 2.69 30.96 -9.45
CA ALA A 149 1.62 30.26 -10.18
C ALA A 149 0.26 30.91 -9.88
N HIS A 150 -0.63 30.90 -10.88
CA HIS A 150 -2.03 31.35 -10.78
C HIS A 150 -2.93 30.49 -11.67
N SER A 151 -4.22 30.53 -11.40
CA SER A 151 -5.27 30.03 -12.30
C SER A 151 -6.16 31.18 -12.76
N ALA A 152 -7.17 30.88 -13.56
CA ALA A 152 -8.17 31.86 -13.97
C ALA A 152 -9.02 32.37 -12.79
N ALA A 153 -9.29 31.51 -11.81
CA ALA A 153 -10.14 31.80 -10.65
C ALA A 153 -9.32 32.22 -9.41
N CYS A 154 -8.13 31.63 -9.20
CA CYS A 154 -7.28 31.89 -8.03
C CYS A 154 -5.99 32.59 -8.47
N PRO A 155 -5.76 33.87 -8.03
CA PRO A 155 -4.58 34.62 -8.42
C PRO A 155 -3.30 34.16 -7.70
N THR A 156 -3.41 33.36 -6.62
CA THR A 156 -2.31 32.99 -5.72
C THR A 156 -2.22 31.49 -5.52
N VAL A 157 -1.97 30.76 -6.60
CA VAL A 157 -1.87 29.30 -6.60
C VAL A 157 -0.48 28.81 -6.19
N GLY A 158 0.56 29.59 -6.42
CA GLY A 158 1.92 29.23 -6.04
C GLY A 158 2.76 30.43 -5.63
N ILE A 159 3.53 30.27 -4.55
CA ILE A 159 4.43 31.28 -4.00
C ILE A 159 5.81 30.69 -3.73
N CYS A 160 6.85 31.52 -3.79
CA CYS A 160 8.18 31.11 -3.34
C CYS A 160 8.98 32.27 -2.74
N ASP A 161 9.86 31.93 -1.81
CA ASP A 161 11.01 32.72 -1.38
C ASP A 161 12.26 31.86 -1.59
N GLU A 162 12.93 32.08 -2.71
CA GLU A 162 14.09 31.28 -3.10
C GLU A 162 15.31 31.52 -2.20
N GLU A 163 15.41 32.69 -1.55
CA GLU A 163 16.50 33.01 -0.65
C GLU A 163 16.44 32.17 0.62
N ARG A 164 15.24 32.01 1.20
CA ARG A 164 15.01 31.15 2.36
C ARG A 164 14.76 29.68 2.00
N GLY A 165 14.53 29.37 0.73
CA GLY A 165 14.17 28.02 0.26
C GLY A 165 12.74 27.63 0.57
N PHE A 166 11.80 28.59 0.67
CA PHE A 166 10.40 28.33 0.96
C PHE A 166 9.54 28.37 -0.30
N TYR A 167 8.76 27.32 -0.48
CA TYR A 167 7.87 27.14 -1.63
C TYR A 167 6.49 26.71 -1.17
N GLY A 168 5.45 27.19 -1.82
CA GLY A 168 4.09 26.79 -1.52
C GLY A 168 3.27 26.64 -2.81
N VAL A 169 2.46 25.59 -2.88
CA VAL A 169 1.51 25.34 -3.97
C VAL A 169 0.15 25.01 -3.38
N GLN A 170 -0.92 25.59 -3.96
CA GLN A 170 -2.29 25.36 -3.53
C GLN A 170 -2.84 24.04 -4.05
N PHE A 171 -2.37 23.56 -5.20
CA PHE A 171 -2.74 22.28 -5.80
C PHE A 171 -1.95 21.11 -5.18
N HIS A 172 -2.35 19.90 -5.54
CA HIS A 172 -1.74 18.65 -5.10
C HIS A 172 -0.81 18.09 -6.16
N PRO A 173 0.53 18.29 -6.05
CA PRO A 173 1.50 17.74 -7.01
C PRO A 173 1.66 16.21 -6.90
N GLU A 174 1.28 15.62 -5.77
CA GLU A 174 1.40 14.19 -5.50
C GLU A 174 0.40 13.32 -6.26
N VAL A 175 -0.74 13.86 -6.69
CA VAL A 175 -1.79 13.09 -7.36
C VAL A 175 -1.56 13.00 -8.87
N ASN A 176 -1.97 11.89 -9.48
CA ASN A 176 -1.80 11.63 -10.92
C ASN A 176 -2.50 12.66 -11.84
N HIS A 177 -3.50 13.38 -11.32
CA HIS A 177 -4.23 14.38 -12.08
C HIS A 177 -3.47 15.70 -12.27
N THR A 178 -2.41 15.93 -11.48
CA THR A 178 -1.43 17.00 -11.71
C THR A 178 -0.36 16.48 -12.66
N VAL A 179 -0.44 16.89 -13.92
CA VAL A 179 0.30 16.28 -15.04
C VAL A 179 1.82 16.28 -14.81
N TYR A 180 2.38 17.39 -14.31
CA TYR A 180 3.82 17.53 -14.04
C TYR A 180 4.16 17.49 -12.55
N GLY A 181 3.26 16.98 -11.69
CA GLY A 181 3.45 16.96 -10.26
C GLY A 181 4.71 16.21 -9.82
N SER A 182 5.01 15.08 -10.45
CA SER A 182 6.24 14.31 -10.17
C SER A 182 7.50 15.09 -10.52
N VAL A 183 7.49 15.90 -11.60
CA VAL A 183 8.62 16.78 -11.98
C VAL A 183 8.82 17.88 -10.94
N MET A 184 7.73 18.47 -10.44
CA MET A 184 7.78 19.51 -9.40
C MET A 184 8.36 18.95 -8.10
N LEU A 185 7.91 17.78 -7.65
CA LEU A 185 8.45 17.12 -6.47
C LEU A 185 9.92 16.74 -6.65
N HIS A 186 10.30 16.23 -7.83
CA HIS A 186 11.70 15.96 -8.15
C HIS A 186 12.54 17.26 -8.09
N ASN A 187 12.05 18.37 -8.63
CA ASN A 187 12.74 19.67 -8.56
C ASN A 187 12.92 20.14 -7.11
N PHE A 188 11.89 19.98 -6.25
CA PHE A 188 12.03 20.29 -4.84
C PHE A 188 13.14 19.46 -4.18
N LEU A 189 13.18 18.16 -4.45
CA LEU A 189 14.15 17.24 -3.84
C LEU A 189 15.58 17.50 -4.33
N TYR A 190 15.77 17.60 -5.65
CA TYR A 190 17.11 17.64 -6.25
C TYR A 190 17.65 19.05 -6.47
N GLU A 191 16.83 19.97 -7.00
CA GLU A 191 17.30 21.32 -7.35
C GLU A 191 17.26 22.27 -6.14
N ILE A 192 16.37 22.01 -5.15
CA ILE A 192 16.18 22.88 -4.01
C ILE A 192 16.82 22.27 -2.74
N CYS A 193 16.50 21.02 -2.40
CA CYS A 193 17.05 20.35 -1.22
C CYS A 193 18.41 19.72 -1.45
N GLY A 194 18.89 19.58 -2.71
CA GLY A 194 20.19 19.00 -3.04
C GLY A 194 20.28 17.50 -2.75
N ALA A 195 19.19 16.76 -2.93
CA ALA A 195 19.18 15.31 -2.79
C ALA A 195 20.12 14.65 -3.81
N VAL A 196 20.71 13.50 -3.45
CA VAL A 196 21.62 12.74 -4.31
C VAL A 196 21.06 11.38 -4.74
N GLY A 197 19.85 11.02 -4.28
CA GLY A 197 19.21 9.76 -4.67
C GLY A 197 19.86 8.53 -4.02
N ASP A 198 20.21 8.62 -2.75
CA ASP A 198 20.94 7.57 -2.01
C ASP A 198 20.03 6.51 -1.36
N TRP A 199 18.72 6.59 -1.59
CA TRP A 199 17.76 5.60 -1.14
C TRP A 199 17.48 4.58 -2.25
N THR A 200 18.24 3.49 -2.28
CA THR A 200 18.07 2.39 -3.26
C THR A 200 17.82 1.07 -2.56
N MET A 201 17.11 0.15 -3.21
CA MET A 201 16.82 -1.16 -2.61
C MET A 201 18.06 -2.05 -2.53
N ALA A 202 19.04 -1.86 -3.40
CA ALA A 202 20.32 -2.54 -3.30
C ALA A 202 21.10 -2.14 -2.03
N ASP A 203 21.14 -0.83 -1.71
CA ASP A 203 21.76 -0.35 -0.47
C ASP A 203 20.94 -0.71 0.76
N TYR A 204 19.62 -0.70 0.65
CA TYR A 204 18.74 -1.17 1.72
C TYR A 204 19.00 -2.64 2.05
N LYS A 205 19.01 -3.51 1.04
CA LYS A 205 19.30 -4.94 1.17
C LYS A 205 20.59 -5.16 1.97
N ARG A 206 21.70 -4.53 1.54
CA ARG A 206 23.01 -4.68 2.20
C ARG A 206 22.94 -4.28 3.67
N ARG A 207 22.36 -3.11 3.99
CA ARG A 207 22.25 -2.63 5.37
C ARG A 207 21.33 -3.50 6.22
N ALA A 208 20.19 -3.89 5.69
CA ALA A 208 19.24 -4.75 6.41
C ALA A 208 19.88 -6.11 6.76
N ILE A 209 20.66 -6.69 5.84
CA ILE A 209 21.41 -7.92 6.11
C ILE A 209 22.42 -7.69 7.24
N GLU A 210 23.22 -6.61 7.19
CA GLU A 210 24.19 -6.27 8.23
C GLU A 210 23.53 -6.09 9.61
N GLU A 211 22.38 -5.38 9.65
CA GLU A 211 21.59 -5.14 10.87
C GLU A 211 20.99 -6.44 11.43
N ILE A 212 20.42 -7.29 10.56
CA ILE A 212 19.86 -8.58 10.95
C ILE A 212 20.97 -9.49 11.52
N LEU A 213 22.10 -9.60 10.84
CA LEU A 213 23.25 -10.39 11.31
C LEU A 213 23.74 -9.92 12.68
N ALA A 214 23.92 -8.62 12.86
CA ALA A 214 24.37 -8.04 14.14
C ALA A 214 23.36 -8.29 15.27
N LYS A 215 22.07 -8.28 14.96
CA LYS A 215 20.99 -8.49 15.94
C LYS A 215 20.80 -9.95 16.30
N VAL A 216 20.79 -10.82 15.31
CA VAL A 216 20.50 -12.25 15.49
C VAL A 216 21.68 -13.01 16.11
N GLY A 217 22.93 -12.72 15.68
CA GLY A 217 24.09 -13.49 16.09
C GLY A 217 23.91 -14.98 15.82
N ASP A 218 24.02 -15.81 16.87
CA ASP A 218 23.83 -17.27 16.81
C ASP A 218 22.36 -17.68 17.12
N GLY A 219 21.42 -16.73 17.22
CA GLY A 219 20.03 -16.96 17.60
C GLY A 219 19.20 -17.64 16.53
N LYS A 220 18.11 -18.26 16.92
CA LYS A 220 17.13 -18.91 16.03
C LYS A 220 15.99 -17.96 15.67
N VAL A 221 15.62 -17.94 14.41
CA VAL A 221 14.63 -17.05 13.86
C VAL A 221 13.44 -17.84 13.33
N LEU A 222 12.21 -17.42 13.65
CA LEU A 222 10.96 -18.01 13.19
C LEU A 222 10.16 -17.00 12.37
N LEU A 223 9.70 -17.43 11.22
CA LEU A 223 8.83 -16.64 10.34
C LEU A 223 7.56 -17.43 10.00
N ALA A 224 6.39 -16.82 10.21
CA ALA A 224 5.14 -17.30 9.63
C ALA A 224 5.05 -16.84 8.16
N LEU A 225 5.15 -17.79 7.23
CA LEU A 225 5.10 -17.52 5.80
C LEU A 225 3.66 -17.66 5.31
N SER A 226 3.04 -16.56 4.90
CA SER A 226 1.66 -16.54 4.41
C SER A 226 1.52 -16.80 2.90
N GLY A 227 2.64 -16.92 2.17
CA GLY A 227 2.65 -16.96 0.71
C GLY A 227 2.44 -15.60 0.02
N GLY A 228 2.17 -14.54 0.79
CA GLY A 228 2.11 -13.16 0.27
C GLY A 228 3.49 -12.59 -0.08
N VAL A 229 3.50 -11.51 -0.86
CA VAL A 229 4.74 -10.85 -1.30
C VAL A 229 5.61 -10.43 -0.11
N ASP A 230 5.03 -9.79 0.91
CA ASP A 230 5.79 -9.22 2.02
C ASP A 230 6.47 -10.29 2.86
N SER A 231 5.73 -11.33 3.27
CA SER A 231 6.31 -12.46 4.01
C SER A 231 7.37 -13.20 3.19
N SER A 232 7.20 -13.30 1.87
CA SER A 232 8.17 -13.93 0.99
C SER A 232 9.45 -13.12 0.84
N VAL A 233 9.34 -11.78 0.74
CA VAL A 233 10.51 -10.90 0.68
C VAL A 233 11.24 -10.87 2.02
N ALA A 234 10.51 -10.84 3.14
CA ALA A 234 11.10 -10.97 4.48
C ALA A 234 11.84 -12.30 4.64
N ALA A 235 11.24 -13.42 4.18
CA ALA A 235 11.88 -14.73 4.21
C ALA A 235 13.18 -14.76 3.39
N ALA A 236 13.14 -14.24 2.16
CA ALA A 236 14.31 -14.20 1.29
C ALA A 236 15.45 -13.33 1.86
N LEU A 237 15.11 -12.17 2.44
CA LEU A 237 16.09 -11.29 3.09
C LEU A 237 16.75 -11.96 4.29
N LEU A 238 15.96 -12.63 5.12
CA LEU A 238 16.48 -13.39 6.28
C LEU A 238 17.27 -14.62 5.86
N ALA A 239 16.83 -15.33 4.81
CA ALA A 239 17.56 -16.46 4.28
C ALA A 239 18.96 -16.06 3.80
N GLU A 240 19.11 -14.90 3.17
CA GLU A 240 20.41 -14.36 2.76
C GLU A 240 21.25 -13.89 3.98
N ALA A 241 20.59 -13.38 5.03
CA ALA A 241 21.27 -12.90 6.22
C ALA A 241 21.72 -14.01 7.15
N VAL A 242 20.83 -14.94 7.54
CA VAL A 242 21.08 -15.90 8.63
C VAL A 242 20.98 -17.38 8.20
N GLY A 243 20.63 -17.66 6.96
CA GLY A 243 20.61 -19.01 6.41
C GLY A 243 19.82 -20.02 7.25
N ASN A 244 20.44 -21.13 7.63
CA ASN A 244 19.83 -22.24 8.35
C ASN A 244 19.35 -21.92 9.79
N GLN A 245 19.64 -20.73 10.32
CA GLN A 245 19.07 -20.26 11.59
C GLN A 245 17.59 -19.87 11.40
N LEU A 246 17.14 -19.62 10.15
CA LEU A 246 15.77 -19.29 9.82
C LEU A 246 14.91 -20.56 9.69
N THR A 247 13.80 -20.59 10.42
CA THR A 247 12.71 -21.55 10.20
C THR A 247 11.50 -20.81 9.68
N CYS A 248 11.04 -21.17 8.48
CA CYS A 248 9.81 -20.69 7.88
C CYS A 248 8.70 -21.73 8.05
N VAL A 249 7.61 -21.34 8.70
CA VAL A 249 6.42 -22.18 8.81
C VAL A 249 5.36 -21.67 7.85
N PHE A 250 5.05 -22.45 6.83
CA PHE A 250 4.00 -22.20 5.86
C PHE A 250 2.77 -23.05 6.20
N VAL A 251 1.67 -22.39 6.57
CA VAL A 251 0.41 -23.07 6.89
C VAL A 251 -0.45 -23.16 5.62
N ASP A 252 -0.52 -24.35 5.06
CA ASP A 252 -1.45 -24.66 3.97
C ASP A 252 -2.83 -24.96 4.56
N HIS A 253 -3.62 -23.92 4.70
CA HIS A 253 -4.96 -23.99 5.32
C HIS A 253 -6.08 -24.44 4.35
N GLY A 254 -5.72 -24.87 3.12
CA GLY A 254 -6.70 -25.33 2.16
C GLY A 254 -7.58 -24.24 1.53
N LEU A 255 -7.37 -22.95 1.87
CA LEU A 255 -8.07 -21.82 1.26
C LEU A 255 -7.20 -21.07 0.26
N MET A 256 -6.11 -21.68 -0.17
CA MET A 256 -5.17 -21.16 -1.16
C MET A 256 -5.70 -21.32 -2.58
N ARG A 257 -5.15 -20.55 -3.52
CA ARG A 257 -5.36 -20.75 -4.95
C ARG A 257 -4.81 -22.10 -5.40
N LYS A 258 -5.21 -22.52 -6.59
CA LYS A 258 -4.66 -23.75 -7.22
C LYS A 258 -3.13 -23.67 -7.28
N ASP A 259 -2.48 -24.75 -6.85
CA ASP A 259 -1.02 -24.97 -6.87
C ASP A 259 -0.19 -23.93 -6.06
N GLU A 260 -0.82 -23.00 -5.34
CA GLU A 260 -0.12 -21.89 -4.65
C GLU A 260 0.82 -22.41 -3.56
N GLY A 261 0.46 -23.45 -2.81
CA GLY A 261 1.32 -24.06 -1.81
C GLY A 261 2.59 -24.64 -2.41
N ASP A 262 2.47 -25.34 -3.54
CA ASP A 262 3.59 -25.96 -4.26
C ASP A 262 4.51 -24.89 -4.88
N GLU A 263 3.92 -23.79 -5.40
CA GLU A 263 4.68 -22.65 -5.91
C GLU A 263 5.52 -21.98 -4.81
N VAL A 264 4.95 -21.80 -3.60
CA VAL A 264 5.66 -21.22 -2.47
C VAL A 264 6.80 -22.13 -2.02
N GLU A 265 6.55 -23.42 -1.85
CA GLU A 265 7.57 -24.41 -1.47
C GLU A 265 8.73 -24.45 -2.49
N ALA A 266 8.41 -24.52 -3.79
CA ALA A 266 9.39 -24.51 -4.87
C ALA A 266 10.23 -23.22 -4.91
N ALA A 267 9.62 -22.06 -4.59
CA ALA A 267 10.32 -20.78 -4.57
C ALA A 267 11.42 -20.72 -3.49
N PHE A 268 11.22 -21.43 -2.38
CA PHE A 268 12.17 -21.46 -1.27
C PHE A 268 13.10 -22.67 -1.26
N ALA A 269 12.88 -23.66 -2.11
CA ALA A 269 13.70 -24.89 -2.19
C ALA A 269 15.21 -24.63 -2.49
N LYS A 270 15.54 -23.48 -3.08
CA LYS A 270 16.92 -23.08 -3.39
C LYS A 270 17.68 -22.45 -2.22
N TRP A 271 16.98 -22.12 -1.14
CA TRP A 271 17.57 -21.41 0.01
C TRP A 271 17.95 -22.39 1.11
N ASP A 272 19.06 -22.12 1.81
CA ASP A 272 19.50 -22.90 2.96
C ASP A 272 18.73 -22.47 4.23
N ILE A 273 17.47 -22.86 4.31
CA ILE A 273 16.56 -22.55 5.42
C ILE A 273 15.80 -23.80 5.88
N ASN A 274 15.26 -23.77 7.07
CA ASN A 274 14.33 -24.79 7.55
C ASN A 274 12.91 -24.42 7.08
N PHE A 275 12.42 -25.07 6.03
CA PHE A 275 11.06 -24.84 5.52
C PHE A 275 10.13 -25.95 6.00
N ILE A 276 9.06 -25.57 6.72
CA ILE A 276 8.04 -26.46 7.24
C ILE A 276 6.69 -26.12 6.59
N ARG A 277 6.15 -27.01 5.74
CA ARG A 277 4.79 -26.93 5.24
C ARG A 277 3.86 -27.73 6.13
N VAL A 278 2.83 -27.10 6.66
CA VAL A 278 1.82 -27.71 7.53
C VAL A 278 0.53 -27.86 6.74
N ASP A 279 0.15 -29.07 6.41
CA ASP A 279 -1.19 -29.36 5.85
C ASP A 279 -2.24 -29.22 6.94
N ALA A 280 -3.08 -28.21 6.83
CA ALA A 280 -4.14 -27.89 7.78
C ALA A 280 -5.54 -27.80 7.14
N GLU A 281 -5.70 -28.21 5.86
CA GLU A 281 -6.97 -28.10 5.11
C GLU A 281 -8.16 -28.66 5.92
N GLU A 282 -8.07 -29.90 6.41
CA GLU A 282 -9.17 -30.56 7.13
C GLU A 282 -9.54 -29.80 8.41
N ARG A 283 -8.54 -29.27 9.10
CA ARG A 283 -8.73 -28.52 10.34
C ARG A 283 -9.51 -27.23 10.08
N PHE A 284 -9.12 -26.45 9.08
CA PHE A 284 -9.80 -25.19 8.75
C PHE A 284 -11.21 -25.45 8.22
N LEU A 285 -11.39 -26.44 7.36
CA LEU A 285 -12.71 -26.81 6.86
C LEU A 285 -13.65 -27.26 7.99
N THR A 286 -13.13 -28.00 8.97
CA THR A 286 -13.91 -28.42 10.16
C THR A 286 -14.34 -27.22 10.99
N ALA A 287 -13.45 -26.24 11.22
CA ALA A 287 -13.76 -25.04 11.97
C ALA A 287 -14.75 -24.11 11.25
N LEU A 288 -14.75 -24.11 9.91
CA LEU A 288 -15.65 -23.30 9.07
C LEU A 288 -16.99 -23.96 8.78
N LYS A 289 -17.21 -25.19 9.21
CA LYS A 289 -18.46 -25.92 8.94
C LYS A 289 -19.67 -25.20 9.48
N GLY A 290 -20.63 -24.91 8.59
CA GLY A 290 -21.86 -24.17 8.93
C GLY A 290 -21.70 -22.67 9.12
N VAL A 291 -20.49 -22.12 8.95
CA VAL A 291 -20.23 -20.68 9.09
C VAL A 291 -20.50 -19.97 7.76
N VAL A 292 -21.42 -19.02 7.77
CA VAL A 292 -21.86 -18.28 6.57
C VAL A 292 -21.61 -16.79 6.67
N GLU A 293 -21.39 -16.26 7.85
CA GLU A 293 -21.21 -14.84 8.10
C GLU A 293 -19.75 -14.43 7.85
N PRO A 294 -19.47 -13.39 7.03
CA PRO A 294 -18.13 -13.03 6.59
C PRO A 294 -17.14 -12.73 7.72
N GLU A 295 -17.52 -11.94 8.71
CA GLU A 295 -16.64 -11.59 9.83
C GLU A 295 -16.35 -12.80 10.73
N ALA A 296 -17.33 -13.70 10.91
CA ALA A 296 -17.09 -14.95 11.62
C ALA A 296 -16.09 -15.85 10.89
N LYS A 297 -16.17 -15.95 9.54
CA LYS A 297 -15.16 -16.67 8.74
C LYS A 297 -13.77 -16.09 8.96
N ARG A 298 -13.61 -14.76 8.81
CA ARG A 298 -12.33 -14.05 8.97
C ARG A 298 -11.72 -14.33 10.36
N LYS A 299 -12.53 -14.22 11.40
CA LYS A 299 -12.11 -14.45 12.79
C LYS A 299 -11.65 -15.90 13.01
N ILE A 300 -12.44 -16.88 12.58
CA ILE A 300 -12.13 -18.30 12.74
C ILE A 300 -10.84 -18.65 11.98
N ILE A 301 -10.71 -18.18 10.73
CA ILE A 301 -9.50 -18.43 9.92
C ILE A 301 -8.27 -17.84 10.60
N GLY A 302 -8.37 -16.61 11.10
CA GLY A 302 -7.29 -15.96 11.83
C GLY A 302 -6.89 -16.71 13.09
N GLU A 303 -7.86 -17.09 13.93
CA GLU A 303 -7.63 -17.84 15.17
C GLU A 303 -7.00 -19.22 14.91
N GLU A 304 -7.52 -19.96 13.92
CA GLU A 304 -6.96 -21.28 13.58
C GLU A 304 -5.55 -21.18 13.01
N PHE A 305 -5.26 -20.14 12.22
CA PHE A 305 -3.89 -19.90 11.72
C PHE A 305 -2.90 -19.74 12.88
N ILE A 306 -3.25 -18.91 13.88
CA ILE A 306 -2.43 -18.72 15.07
C ILE A 306 -2.22 -20.04 15.80
N ARG A 307 -3.30 -20.80 16.05
CA ARG A 307 -3.23 -22.08 16.79
C ARG A 307 -2.34 -23.10 16.08
N VAL A 308 -2.41 -23.18 14.74
CA VAL A 308 -1.53 -24.06 13.96
C VAL A 308 -0.07 -23.61 14.08
N PHE A 309 0.18 -22.32 13.90
CA PHE A 309 1.52 -21.74 14.03
C PHE A 309 2.10 -21.96 15.42
N GLU A 310 1.30 -21.81 16.44
CA GLU A 310 1.67 -22.09 17.83
C GLU A 310 2.08 -23.56 18.08
N ILE A 311 1.30 -24.48 17.53
CA ILE A 311 1.59 -25.92 17.68
C ILE A 311 2.94 -26.23 17.02
N GLU A 312 3.20 -25.70 15.84
CA GLU A 312 4.46 -25.90 15.14
C GLU A 312 5.63 -25.21 15.85
N GLY A 313 5.43 -23.99 16.36
CA GLY A 313 6.42 -23.28 17.16
C GLY A 313 6.88 -24.09 18.38
N LYS A 314 5.94 -24.77 19.08
CA LYS A 314 6.28 -25.67 20.20
C LYS A 314 7.15 -26.87 19.80
N LYS A 315 6.91 -27.42 18.60
CA LYS A 315 7.72 -28.54 18.07
C LYS A 315 9.15 -28.11 17.72
N ILE A 316 9.31 -26.87 17.22
CA ILE A 316 10.60 -26.29 16.87
C ILE A 316 11.47 -26.04 18.12
N GLY A 317 10.83 -25.80 19.27
CA GLY A 317 11.50 -25.55 20.54
C GLY A 317 11.85 -24.08 20.76
N SER A 318 12.99 -23.79 21.40
CA SER A 318 13.37 -22.40 21.70
C SER A 318 13.65 -21.61 20.43
N VAL A 319 12.99 -20.47 20.29
CA VAL A 319 13.15 -19.47 19.22
C VAL A 319 13.53 -18.15 19.87
N ASP A 320 14.55 -17.49 19.36
CA ASP A 320 15.02 -16.22 19.92
C ASP A 320 14.29 -15.02 19.30
N TYR A 321 13.93 -15.09 18.03
CA TYR A 321 13.35 -13.98 17.28
C TYR A 321 12.16 -14.43 16.45
N LEU A 322 11.07 -13.63 16.51
CA LEU A 322 9.92 -13.76 15.61
C LEU A 322 10.02 -12.70 14.53
N VAL A 323 9.66 -13.05 13.28
CA VAL A 323 9.66 -12.11 12.17
C VAL A 323 8.25 -11.76 11.76
N GLN A 324 8.01 -10.48 11.53
CA GLN A 324 6.76 -9.96 10.97
C GLN A 324 7.03 -9.20 9.66
N GLY A 325 6.16 -9.39 8.69
CA GLY A 325 6.22 -8.73 7.38
C GLY A 325 5.54 -7.36 7.36
N THR A 326 5.55 -6.61 8.47
CA THR A 326 5.01 -5.24 8.56
C THR A 326 5.67 -4.33 7.55
N ILE A 327 4.89 -3.50 6.85
CA ILE A 327 5.37 -2.50 5.89
C ILE A 327 5.02 -1.09 6.34
N TYR A 328 5.61 -0.07 5.71
CA TYR A 328 5.49 1.32 6.17
C TYR A 328 4.05 1.88 6.20
N PRO A 329 3.15 1.59 5.25
CA PRO A 329 1.75 1.96 5.35
C PRO A 329 1.06 1.47 6.64
N ASP A 330 1.34 0.23 7.06
CA ASP A 330 0.77 -0.33 8.30
C ASP A 330 1.20 0.49 9.54
N VAL A 331 2.43 1.01 9.52
CA VAL A 331 2.99 1.86 10.59
C VAL A 331 2.30 3.22 10.64
N ILE A 332 2.07 3.84 9.48
CA ILE A 332 1.42 5.16 9.39
C ILE A 332 -0.04 5.07 9.83
N GLU A 333 -0.77 4.05 9.37
CA GLU A 333 -2.20 3.85 9.66
C GLU A 333 -2.46 3.54 11.14
N SER A 334 -1.52 2.87 11.81
CA SER A 334 -1.64 2.57 13.24
C SER A 334 -1.55 3.82 14.14
N GLY A 335 -1.10 4.97 13.64
CA GLY A 335 -1.11 6.28 14.31
C GLY A 335 -0.27 6.40 15.58
N LYS A 336 0.54 5.38 15.93
CA LYS A 336 1.38 5.36 17.13
C LYS A 336 2.75 4.79 16.80
N GLY A 337 3.78 5.59 16.96
CA GLY A 337 5.18 5.25 16.68
C GLY A 337 5.80 4.14 17.54
N ASP A 338 5.06 3.49 18.43
CA ASP A 338 5.55 2.41 19.30
C ASP A 338 5.01 1.04 18.89
N ALA A 339 5.90 0.08 18.76
CA ALA A 339 5.66 -1.31 18.34
C ALA A 339 4.58 -2.08 19.14
N ALA A 340 4.13 -1.55 20.27
CA ALA A 340 3.17 -2.20 21.17
C ALA A 340 1.71 -2.09 20.70
N VAL A 341 1.36 -1.31 19.67
CA VAL A 341 -0.02 -1.00 19.27
C VAL A 341 -0.41 -1.52 17.89
N ILE A 342 0.52 -2.10 17.12
CA ILE A 342 0.20 -2.77 15.83
C ILE A 342 -0.54 -4.11 16.09
N LYS A 343 -1.46 -4.09 17.03
CA LYS A 343 -2.23 -5.29 17.43
C LYS A 343 -3.58 -5.44 16.76
N SER A 344 -3.95 -4.62 15.81
CA SER A 344 -5.38 -4.62 15.58
C SER A 344 -5.79 -4.78 14.17
N HIS A 345 -5.41 -5.07 13.14
CA HIS A 345 -6.31 -5.38 11.98
C HIS A 345 -5.68 -6.04 10.74
N HIS A 346 -4.35 -6.08 10.57
CA HIS A 346 -3.73 -6.76 9.41
C HIS A 346 -2.70 -7.84 9.74
N ASN A 347 -2.25 -7.93 10.98
CA ASN A 347 -1.50 -9.09 11.44
C ASN A 347 -2.46 -10.05 12.15
N VAL A 348 -2.42 -11.29 11.74
CA VAL A 348 -3.08 -12.45 12.35
C VAL A 348 -3.14 -12.25 13.86
N GLY A 349 -4.33 -12.11 14.42
CA GLY A 349 -4.58 -11.64 15.78
C GLY A 349 -3.76 -12.38 16.83
N GLY A 350 -3.08 -11.64 17.67
CA GLY A 350 -2.40 -12.13 18.87
C GLY A 350 -1.06 -12.81 18.61
N LEU A 351 -0.02 -12.27 19.22
CA LEU A 351 1.22 -13.01 19.38
C LEU A 351 0.96 -14.26 20.24
N PRO A 352 1.62 -15.39 19.96
CA PRO A 352 1.51 -16.60 20.79
C PRO A 352 1.89 -16.29 22.23
N ASP A 353 0.99 -16.52 23.18
CA ASP A 353 1.20 -16.21 24.62
C ASP A 353 2.32 -17.02 25.29
N TYR A 354 2.94 -17.97 24.58
CA TYR A 354 3.90 -18.92 25.17
C TYR A 354 5.17 -19.16 24.32
N VAL A 355 5.40 -18.42 23.24
CA VAL A 355 6.72 -18.40 22.59
C VAL A 355 7.52 -17.28 23.25
N ASP A 356 8.42 -17.66 24.15
CA ASP A 356 9.34 -16.76 24.82
C ASP A 356 10.45 -16.36 23.81
N PHE A 357 10.19 -15.33 22.99
CA PHE A 357 11.19 -14.77 22.08
C PHE A 357 11.73 -13.43 22.63
N LYS A 358 12.98 -13.16 22.35
CA LYS A 358 13.68 -11.96 22.84
C LYS A 358 13.11 -10.69 22.23
N GLU A 359 12.83 -10.73 20.92
CA GLU A 359 12.41 -9.56 20.16
C GLU A 359 11.74 -9.96 18.84
N ILE A 360 10.92 -9.02 18.30
CA ILE A 360 10.35 -9.11 16.96
C ILE A 360 11.26 -8.40 15.96
N ILE A 361 11.53 -9.03 14.82
CA ILE A 361 12.24 -8.44 13.68
C ILE A 361 11.23 -8.05 12.62
N GLU A 362 11.18 -6.79 12.23
CA GLU A 362 10.32 -6.24 11.18
C GLU A 362 11.18 -5.66 10.04
N PRO A 363 11.74 -6.51 9.18
CA PRO A 363 12.77 -6.08 8.23
C PRO A 363 12.22 -5.22 7.08
N LEU A 364 10.92 -5.09 6.92
CA LEU A 364 10.27 -4.32 5.86
C LEU A 364 9.53 -3.08 6.39
N ARG A 365 9.59 -2.84 7.70
CA ARG A 365 8.81 -1.80 8.40
C ARG A 365 8.92 -0.39 7.78
N MET A 366 10.05 -0.08 7.17
CA MET A 366 10.33 1.23 6.58
C MET A 366 10.07 1.29 5.07
N LEU A 367 9.54 0.23 4.46
CA LEU A 367 9.34 0.13 3.02
C LEU A 367 7.88 0.25 2.62
N PHE A 368 7.64 0.96 1.52
CA PHE A 368 6.37 0.88 0.80
C PHE A 368 6.27 -0.42 0.00
N LYS A 369 5.04 -0.81 -0.37
CA LYS A 369 4.77 -2.05 -1.11
C LYS A 369 5.57 -2.16 -2.41
N ASP A 370 5.74 -1.05 -3.11
CA ASP A 370 6.50 -1.03 -4.37
C ASP A 370 8.00 -1.23 -4.13
N GLU A 371 8.54 -0.64 -3.04
CA GLU A 371 9.93 -0.85 -2.60
C GLU A 371 10.16 -2.31 -2.18
N VAL A 372 9.19 -2.92 -1.49
CA VAL A 372 9.24 -4.36 -1.15
C VAL A 372 9.33 -5.23 -2.40
N ARG A 373 8.58 -4.91 -3.45
CA ARG A 373 8.65 -5.63 -4.73
C ARG A 373 10.01 -5.46 -5.41
N VAL A 374 10.57 -4.25 -5.40
CA VAL A 374 11.92 -4.01 -5.93
C VAL A 374 12.95 -4.80 -5.13
N LEU A 375 12.87 -4.76 -3.79
CA LEU A 375 13.74 -5.55 -2.91
C LEU A 375 13.63 -7.05 -3.19
N GLY A 376 12.41 -7.56 -3.44
CA GLY A 376 12.19 -8.96 -3.83
C GLY A 376 12.95 -9.36 -5.10
N ARG A 377 12.99 -8.48 -6.11
CA ARG A 377 13.79 -8.69 -7.32
C ARG A 377 15.29 -8.69 -7.02
N GLU A 378 15.76 -7.74 -6.22
CA GLU A 378 17.17 -7.66 -5.78
C GLU A 378 17.62 -8.90 -4.99
N LEU A 379 16.67 -9.58 -4.32
CA LEU A 379 16.88 -10.85 -3.63
C LEU A 379 16.74 -12.07 -4.57
N GLY A 380 16.42 -11.87 -5.84
CA GLY A 380 16.29 -12.95 -6.83
C GLY A 380 15.03 -13.81 -6.69
N LEU A 381 13.96 -13.28 -6.11
CA LEU A 381 12.65 -13.92 -6.12
C LEU A 381 12.06 -13.90 -7.55
N ALA A 382 11.31 -14.94 -7.89
CA ALA A 382 10.66 -15.04 -9.19
C ALA A 382 9.62 -13.92 -9.39
N GLU A 383 9.54 -13.38 -10.61
CA GLU A 383 8.60 -12.29 -10.94
C GLU A 383 7.15 -12.68 -10.66
N THR A 384 6.78 -13.94 -10.85
CA THR A 384 5.46 -14.49 -10.51
C THR A 384 5.10 -14.35 -9.03
N LEU A 385 6.10 -14.37 -8.14
CA LEU A 385 5.92 -14.17 -6.71
C LEU A 385 5.88 -12.67 -6.36
N VAL A 386 6.81 -11.89 -6.93
CA VAL A 386 6.97 -10.45 -6.65
C VAL A 386 5.78 -9.64 -7.19
N GLN A 387 5.26 -10.00 -8.38
CA GLN A 387 4.11 -9.33 -9.01
C GLN A 387 2.76 -9.92 -8.60
N ARG A 388 2.76 -10.87 -7.67
CA ARG A 388 1.52 -11.46 -7.20
C ARG A 388 0.55 -10.36 -6.74
N GLN A 389 -0.67 -10.40 -7.29
CA GLN A 389 -1.72 -9.47 -6.86
C GLN A 389 -2.09 -9.71 -5.40
N PRO A 390 -2.65 -8.71 -4.69
CA PRO A 390 -3.11 -8.88 -3.33
C PRO A 390 -4.01 -10.11 -3.19
N PHE A 391 -3.77 -10.90 -2.16
CA PHE A 391 -4.60 -12.03 -1.80
C PHE A 391 -4.97 -11.89 -0.33
N PRO A 392 -6.25 -11.92 0.02
CA PRO A 392 -6.68 -11.69 1.38
C PRO A 392 -6.18 -12.80 2.32
N GLY A 393 -5.90 -12.46 3.59
CA GLY A 393 -5.47 -13.43 4.59
C GLY A 393 -6.40 -14.64 4.71
N PRO A 394 -7.76 -14.49 4.69
CA PRO A 394 -8.70 -15.60 4.67
C PRO A 394 -8.71 -16.42 3.36
N GLY A 395 -7.93 -16.06 2.37
CA GLY A 395 -7.83 -16.77 1.11
C GLY A 395 -9.14 -16.84 0.34
N LEU A 396 -9.40 -17.98 -0.29
CA LEU A 396 -10.64 -18.25 -1.02
C LEU A 396 -11.87 -18.35 -0.10
N GLY A 397 -11.68 -18.41 1.24
CA GLY A 397 -12.78 -18.51 2.18
C GLY A 397 -13.78 -17.35 2.10
N ILE A 398 -13.32 -16.13 1.73
CA ILE A 398 -14.18 -14.95 1.53
C ILE A 398 -14.55 -14.74 0.05
N ARG A 399 -14.21 -15.67 -0.83
CA ARG A 399 -14.63 -15.72 -2.23
C ARG A 399 -15.62 -16.86 -2.50
N VAL A 400 -15.95 -17.66 -1.49
CA VAL A 400 -17.08 -18.58 -1.46
C VAL A 400 -18.18 -17.93 -0.64
N ILE A 401 -19.22 -17.40 -1.31
CA ILE A 401 -20.35 -16.78 -0.63
C ILE A 401 -21.13 -17.83 0.14
N GLY A 402 -21.39 -17.57 1.45
CA GLY A 402 -22.01 -18.51 2.34
C GLY A 402 -21.06 -19.58 2.87
N GLU A 403 -21.54 -20.79 3.21
CA GLU A 403 -20.72 -21.86 3.79
C GLU A 403 -19.58 -22.30 2.89
N VAL A 404 -18.38 -22.38 3.45
CA VAL A 404 -17.16 -22.88 2.77
C VAL A 404 -17.13 -24.42 2.88
N THR A 405 -17.03 -25.09 1.72
CA THR A 405 -16.86 -26.54 1.68
C THR A 405 -15.72 -26.89 0.70
N LYS A 406 -15.15 -28.10 0.87
CA LYS A 406 -14.10 -28.56 -0.03
C LYS A 406 -14.57 -28.57 -1.50
N GLU A 407 -15.79 -29.06 -1.77
CA GLU A 407 -16.37 -29.06 -3.12
C GLU A 407 -16.41 -27.66 -3.74
N LYS A 408 -16.90 -26.66 -2.99
CA LYS A 408 -16.99 -25.29 -3.46
C LYS A 408 -15.61 -24.65 -3.68
N LEU A 409 -14.64 -24.98 -2.83
CA LEU A 409 -13.27 -24.52 -2.98
C LEU A 409 -12.62 -25.11 -4.22
N ASP A 410 -12.81 -26.41 -4.49
CA ASP A 410 -12.24 -27.06 -5.67
C ASP A 410 -12.82 -26.48 -6.97
N ILE A 411 -14.15 -26.25 -7.00
CA ILE A 411 -14.82 -25.52 -8.09
C ILE A 411 -14.21 -24.13 -8.30
N LEU A 412 -14.06 -23.36 -7.20
CA LEU A 412 -13.57 -21.99 -7.27
C LEU A 412 -12.09 -21.93 -7.68
N ARG A 413 -11.25 -22.85 -7.20
CA ARG A 413 -9.83 -22.94 -7.58
C ARG A 413 -9.64 -23.10 -9.08
N GLU A 414 -10.38 -24.04 -9.67
CA GLU A 414 -10.31 -24.29 -11.12
C GLU A 414 -10.82 -23.09 -11.92
N ALA A 415 -11.94 -22.50 -11.52
CA ALA A 415 -12.52 -21.34 -12.19
C ALA A 415 -11.62 -20.09 -12.09
N ASP A 416 -11.06 -19.79 -10.90
CA ASP A 416 -10.13 -18.69 -10.69
C ASP A 416 -8.84 -18.87 -11.49
N TYR A 417 -8.33 -20.12 -11.57
CA TYR A 417 -7.17 -20.45 -12.38
C TYR A 417 -7.42 -20.14 -13.86
N ILE A 418 -8.55 -20.60 -14.43
CA ILE A 418 -8.91 -20.34 -15.83
C ILE A 418 -9.03 -18.84 -16.10
N PHE A 419 -9.68 -18.10 -15.20
CA PHE A 419 -9.81 -16.66 -15.37
C PHE A 419 -8.44 -15.96 -15.39
N ARG A 420 -7.57 -16.28 -14.44
CA ARG A 420 -6.21 -15.70 -14.38
C ARG A 420 -5.36 -16.10 -15.59
N ASP A 421 -5.48 -17.33 -16.06
CA ASP A 421 -4.76 -17.85 -17.24
C ASP A 421 -5.17 -17.10 -18.52
N GLU A 422 -6.47 -16.89 -18.76
CA GLU A 422 -6.94 -16.14 -19.93
C GLU A 422 -6.57 -14.64 -19.86
N ILE A 423 -6.60 -14.03 -18.69
CA ILE A 423 -6.11 -12.66 -18.48
C ILE A 423 -4.61 -12.56 -18.81
N ALA A 424 -3.80 -13.53 -18.37
CA ALA A 424 -2.37 -13.58 -18.67
C ALA A 424 -2.09 -13.78 -20.15
N LYS A 425 -2.80 -14.72 -20.82
CA LYS A 425 -2.70 -14.94 -22.27
C LYS A 425 -3.09 -13.71 -23.09
N ALA A 426 -4.02 -12.91 -22.59
CA ALA A 426 -4.42 -11.65 -23.21
C ALA A 426 -3.44 -10.49 -22.93
N GLY A 427 -2.41 -10.68 -22.11
CA GLY A 427 -1.45 -9.63 -21.72
C GLY A 427 -2.03 -8.56 -20.82
N LEU A 428 -3.16 -8.80 -20.15
CA LEU A 428 -3.91 -7.82 -19.37
C LEU A 428 -3.54 -7.82 -17.88
N GLN A 429 -2.73 -8.75 -17.39
CA GLN A 429 -2.44 -8.94 -15.96
C GLN A 429 -1.84 -7.69 -15.27
N ASN A 430 -1.17 -6.83 -16.02
CA ASN A 430 -0.53 -5.62 -15.51
C ASN A 430 -1.41 -4.35 -15.67
N THR A 431 -2.59 -4.48 -16.29
CA THR A 431 -3.53 -3.36 -16.48
C THR A 431 -4.58 -3.27 -15.36
N MET A 432 -4.57 -4.23 -14.47
CA MET A 432 -5.54 -4.38 -13.37
C MET A 432 -4.81 -4.48 -12.03
N SER A 433 -5.39 -3.85 -11.01
CA SER A 433 -4.85 -3.93 -9.64
C SER A 433 -5.20 -5.24 -8.96
N GLN A 434 -6.41 -5.76 -9.21
CA GLN A 434 -6.88 -7.03 -8.70
C GLN A 434 -7.96 -7.63 -9.61
N TYR A 435 -7.91 -8.95 -9.82
CA TYR A 435 -8.91 -9.70 -10.56
C TYR A 435 -9.00 -11.13 -10.02
N PHE A 436 -10.21 -11.66 -9.91
CA PHE A 436 -10.48 -12.97 -9.32
C PHE A 436 -11.89 -13.47 -9.64
N ALA A 437 -12.12 -14.75 -9.39
CA ALA A 437 -13.44 -15.36 -9.37
C ALA A 437 -13.99 -15.49 -7.95
N ALA A 438 -15.30 -15.36 -7.78
CA ALA A 438 -16.02 -15.63 -6.54
C ALA A 438 -17.19 -16.57 -6.81
N LEU A 439 -17.31 -17.64 -6.02
CA LEU A 439 -18.41 -18.58 -6.12
C LEU A 439 -19.61 -18.06 -5.35
N THR A 440 -20.66 -17.69 -6.07
CA THR A 440 -21.90 -17.23 -5.46
C THR A 440 -22.67 -18.41 -4.86
N ASN A 441 -23.56 -18.14 -3.91
CA ASN A 441 -24.48 -19.18 -3.42
C ASN A 441 -25.72 -19.28 -4.33
N MET A 442 -25.80 -18.50 -5.41
CA MET A 442 -26.88 -18.54 -6.37
C MET A 442 -26.76 -19.76 -7.27
N ARG A 443 -27.84 -20.51 -7.38
CA ARG A 443 -27.97 -21.59 -8.38
C ARG A 443 -28.93 -21.19 -9.48
N SER A 444 -28.65 -21.64 -10.68
CA SER A 444 -29.50 -21.36 -11.85
C SER A 444 -29.76 -22.61 -12.66
N VAL A 445 -30.88 -22.61 -13.39
CA VAL A 445 -31.18 -23.65 -14.36
C VAL A 445 -30.30 -23.43 -15.60
N GLY A 446 -29.64 -24.50 -16.03
CA GLY A 446 -28.90 -24.56 -17.28
C GLY A 446 -29.40 -25.70 -18.15
N VAL A 447 -28.97 -25.70 -19.40
CA VAL A 447 -29.14 -26.83 -20.34
C VAL A 447 -27.74 -27.20 -20.86
N MET A 448 -27.28 -28.39 -20.50
CA MET A 448 -25.99 -28.89 -20.90
C MET A 448 -26.19 -30.25 -21.61
N GLY A 449 -25.94 -30.27 -22.92
CA GLY A 449 -26.40 -31.36 -23.74
C GLY A 449 -27.94 -31.44 -23.77
N ASP A 450 -28.50 -32.64 -23.64
CA ASP A 450 -29.96 -32.85 -23.62
C ASP A 450 -30.58 -32.82 -22.21
N GLY A 451 -29.77 -32.47 -21.18
CA GLY A 451 -30.16 -32.49 -19.79
C GLY A 451 -30.30 -31.08 -19.17
N ARG A 452 -31.26 -30.91 -18.24
CA ARG A 452 -31.32 -29.76 -17.37
C ARG A 452 -30.30 -29.89 -16.24
N THR A 453 -29.57 -28.81 -15.95
CA THR A 453 -28.68 -28.70 -14.80
C THR A 453 -29.21 -27.66 -13.83
N TYR A 454 -28.80 -27.74 -12.56
CA TYR A 454 -29.07 -26.76 -11.52
C TYR A 454 -27.81 -26.51 -10.73
N ASP A 455 -26.95 -25.65 -11.30
CA ASP A 455 -25.58 -25.44 -10.86
C ASP A 455 -25.34 -24.01 -10.39
N TYR A 456 -24.14 -23.74 -9.89
CA TYR A 456 -23.75 -22.43 -9.39
C TYR A 456 -23.58 -21.39 -10.47
N ALA A 457 -23.88 -20.15 -10.13
CA ALA A 457 -23.40 -18.96 -10.84
C ALA A 457 -22.06 -18.51 -10.22
N LEU A 458 -21.09 -18.23 -11.08
CA LEU A 458 -19.78 -17.71 -10.71
C LEU A 458 -19.71 -16.21 -11.07
N ALA A 459 -19.26 -15.38 -10.15
CA ALA A 459 -18.97 -13.98 -10.41
C ALA A 459 -17.48 -13.79 -10.72
N LEU A 460 -17.18 -13.01 -11.77
CA LEU A 460 -15.86 -12.51 -12.08
C LEU A 460 -15.78 -11.04 -11.62
N ARG A 461 -14.71 -10.69 -10.95
CA ARG A 461 -14.43 -9.35 -10.47
C ARG A 461 -13.07 -8.90 -10.97
N SER A 462 -12.99 -7.66 -11.49
CA SER A 462 -11.74 -7.04 -11.89
C SER A 462 -11.80 -5.55 -11.63
N VAL A 463 -10.78 -5.02 -10.95
CA VAL A 463 -10.73 -3.61 -10.54
C VAL A 463 -9.36 -3.00 -10.82
N SER A 464 -9.39 -1.69 -11.11
CA SER A 464 -8.23 -0.82 -11.15
C SER A 464 -8.34 0.22 -10.04
N THR A 465 -7.26 0.41 -9.31
CA THR A 465 -7.18 1.34 -8.19
C THR A 465 -5.76 1.82 -7.99
N SER A 466 -5.59 3.02 -7.44
CA SER A 466 -4.28 3.57 -7.05
C SER A 466 -4.03 3.47 -5.54
N ASP A 467 -5.08 3.43 -4.72
CA ASP A 467 -5.03 3.59 -3.27
C ASP A 467 -5.83 2.55 -2.48
N PHE A 468 -6.56 1.67 -3.16
CA PHE A 468 -7.50 0.69 -2.59
C PHE A 468 -8.67 1.30 -1.79
N MET A 469 -8.72 2.62 -1.60
CA MET A 469 -9.87 3.32 -0.99
C MET A 469 -11.01 3.47 -2.00
N THR A 470 -10.65 3.83 -3.24
CA THR A 470 -11.55 3.89 -4.38
C THR A 470 -11.09 2.92 -5.46
N ALA A 471 -12.01 2.33 -6.19
CA ALA A 471 -11.70 1.44 -7.31
C ALA A 471 -12.76 1.52 -8.39
N ASP A 472 -12.34 1.50 -9.65
CA ASP A 472 -13.26 1.33 -10.77
C ASP A 472 -13.16 -0.10 -11.31
N TRP A 473 -14.27 -0.63 -11.84
CA TRP A 473 -14.24 -1.92 -12.50
C TRP A 473 -13.51 -1.83 -13.84
N VAL A 474 -12.80 -2.86 -14.23
CA VAL A 474 -12.04 -2.89 -15.47
C VAL A 474 -12.94 -3.41 -16.61
N ARG A 475 -12.86 -2.73 -17.75
CA ARG A 475 -13.57 -3.11 -18.98
C ARG A 475 -12.75 -4.15 -19.74
N ILE A 476 -12.83 -5.40 -19.27
CA ILE A 476 -12.18 -6.52 -19.96
C ILE A 476 -12.80 -6.68 -21.36
N PRO A 477 -12.00 -6.85 -22.44
CA PRO A 477 -12.52 -7.08 -23.78
C PRO A 477 -13.49 -8.26 -23.81
N TYR A 478 -14.62 -8.11 -24.51
CA TYR A 478 -15.67 -9.13 -24.57
C TYR A 478 -15.17 -10.48 -25.11
N GLU A 479 -14.22 -10.47 -26.05
CA GLU A 479 -13.58 -11.69 -26.58
C GLU A 479 -12.77 -12.46 -25.52
N VAL A 480 -12.25 -11.78 -24.51
CA VAL A 480 -11.57 -12.42 -23.36
C VAL A 480 -12.59 -12.99 -22.40
N LEU A 481 -13.65 -12.23 -22.09
CA LEU A 481 -14.75 -12.70 -21.24
C LEU A 481 -15.47 -13.90 -21.85
N ASP A 482 -15.65 -13.93 -23.17
CA ASP A 482 -16.24 -15.05 -23.91
C ASP A 482 -15.39 -16.30 -23.73
N LYS A 483 -14.08 -16.21 -23.97
CA LYS A 483 -13.14 -17.34 -23.76
C LYS A 483 -13.16 -17.86 -22.34
N VAL A 484 -13.11 -16.95 -21.35
CA VAL A 484 -13.19 -17.29 -19.93
C VAL A 484 -14.48 -18.05 -19.63
N SER A 485 -15.62 -17.51 -20.08
CA SER A 485 -16.94 -18.12 -19.88
C SER A 485 -17.02 -19.52 -20.50
N VAL A 486 -16.62 -19.67 -21.77
CA VAL A 486 -16.65 -20.93 -22.48
C VAL A 486 -15.74 -21.96 -21.79
N ARG A 487 -14.53 -21.59 -21.42
CA ARG A 487 -13.60 -22.50 -20.74
C ARG A 487 -14.12 -22.94 -19.37
N ILE A 488 -14.58 -22.00 -18.54
CA ILE A 488 -15.07 -22.34 -17.20
C ILE A 488 -16.25 -23.29 -17.27
N VAL A 489 -17.24 -23.02 -18.12
CA VAL A 489 -18.42 -23.88 -18.24
C VAL A 489 -18.09 -25.28 -18.77
N ASN A 490 -17.09 -25.41 -19.64
CA ASN A 490 -16.69 -26.70 -20.22
C ASN A 490 -15.72 -27.49 -19.34
N GLU A 491 -14.81 -26.81 -18.64
CA GLU A 491 -13.72 -27.44 -17.87
C GLU A 491 -14.08 -27.64 -16.39
N VAL A 492 -14.98 -26.79 -15.82
CA VAL A 492 -15.32 -26.83 -14.38
C VAL A 492 -16.75 -27.31 -14.17
N ARG A 493 -16.89 -28.49 -13.58
CA ARG A 493 -18.21 -29.05 -13.24
C ARG A 493 -18.86 -28.25 -12.10
N GLY A 494 -20.19 -28.10 -12.15
CA GLY A 494 -20.97 -27.41 -11.11
C GLY A 494 -21.16 -25.92 -11.34
N ILE A 495 -20.72 -25.39 -12.48
CA ILE A 495 -20.95 -24.01 -12.94
C ILE A 495 -21.70 -24.02 -14.27
N ASN A 496 -22.82 -23.31 -14.36
CA ASN A 496 -23.55 -23.14 -15.60
C ASN A 496 -23.83 -21.68 -15.97
N ARG A 497 -23.32 -20.72 -15.19
CA ARG A 497 -23.52 -19.29 -15.42
C ARG A 497 -22.35 -18.46 -14.95
N ILE A 498 -21.87 -17.56 -15.81
CA ILE A 498 -20.83 -16.58 -15.48
C ILE A 498 -21.44 -15.19 -15.42
N LEU A 499 -21.10 -14.42 -14.37
CA LEU A 499 -21.48 -13.04 -14.13
C LEU A 499 -20.21 -12.19 -14.12
N TYR A 500 -20.31 -10.93 -14.56
CA TYR A 500 -19.22 -9.96 -14.42
C TYR A 500 -19.70 -8.79 -13.57
N ASP A 501 -19.01 -8.49 -12.46
CA ASP A 501 -19.35 -7.41 -11.57
C ASP A 501 -18.80 -6.09 -12.10
N VAL A 502 -19.71 -5.17 -12.43
CA VAL A 502 -19.44 -3.84 -13.00
C VAL A 502 -19.62 -2.70 -12.00
N THR A 503 -19.53 -3.01 -10.70
CA THR A 503 -19.76 -2.04 -9.63
C THR A 503 -18.44 -1.43 -9.16
N SER A 504 -18.37 -0.11 -9.08
CA SER A 504 -17.22 0.61 -8.53
C SER A 504 -17.20 0.58 -6.99
N LYS A 505 -16.05 0.86 -6.38
CA LYS A 505 -15.90 1.11 -4.95
C LYS A 505 -15.66 2.61 -4.71
N PRO A 506 -16.50 3.30 -3.92
CA PRO A 506 -17.82 2.87 -3.45
C PRO A 506 -18.84 2.73 -4.59
N PRO A 507 -20.06 2.14 -4.41
CA PRO A 507 -20.59 1.62 -3.14
C PRO A 507 -20.16 0.18 -2.79
N ALA A 508 -19.69 -0.61 -3.75
CA ALA A 508 -19.20 -1.97 -3.47
C ALA A 508 -17.83 -1.95 -2.77
N THR A 509 -17.45 -3.09 -2.21
CA THR A 509 -16.07 -3.40 -1.81
C THR A 509 -15.31 -4.06 -2.97
N ILE A 510 -14.01 -4.31 -2.85
CA ILE A 510 -13.26 -5.07 -3.85
C ILE A 510 -13.59 -6.57 -3.71
N GLU A 511 -13.41 -7.14 -2.52
CA GLU A 511 -13.82 -8.51 -2.21
C GLU A 511 -15.34 -8.59 -2.00
N PHE A 512 -15.92 -9.78 -2.15
CA PHE A 512 -17.37 -9.99 -1.97
C PHE A 512 -17.77 -10.18 -0.49
N GLU A 513 -16.85 -10.72 0.33
CA GLU A 513 -17.03 -10.92 1.77
C GLU A 513 -15.85 -10.40 2.59
#